data_e7fd326f89dd53667182c7543f874762
#
_entry.id   e7fd326f89dd53667182c7543f874762
#
_cell.length_a   1.000
_cell.length_b   1.000
_cell.length_c   1.000
_cell.angle_alpha   90.00
_cell.angle_beta   90.00
_cell.angle_gamma   90.00
#
_symmetry.space_group_name_H-M   'P 1'
#
loop_
_entity.id
_entity.type
_entity.pdbx_description
1 polymer ?
#
loop_
_entity_poly.entity_id
_entity_poly.type
_entity_poly.pdbx_seq_one_letter_code
_entity_poly.pdbx_strand_id
1 'polypeptide(L)'
;TPRSRGSAPRAIVNCTGLGSKALFNDPELVPLKGQLTILVPQSEITYSTSGGARAPVTPEAGFIHMMPRSDGIVLGGTSIRDDWSLTVNEVERQRIVDTHIELFNSMRPPGRT
;
A
#
# COMPACT_ATOMS: atom_id res chain seq x y z
N THR A 1 50.70 11.11 -11.01
CA THR A 1 50.09 11.18 -9.65
C THR A 1 49.48 9.83 -9.35
N PRO A 2 49.88 9.06 -8.32
CA PRO A 2 49.28 7.79 -8.02
C PRO A 2 47.83 8.03 -7.55
N ARG A 3 46.88 7.38 -8.21
CA ARG A 3 45.48 7.34 -7.74
C ARG A 3 45.49 6.63 -6.38
N SER A 4 45.04 7.31 -5.33
CA SER A 4 44.82 6.68 -4.03
C SER A 4 43.86 5.51 -4.24
N ARG A 5 44.32 4.30 -3.92
CA ARG A 5 43.41 3.14 -3.82
C ARG A 5 42.47 3.45 -2.66
N GLY A 6 41.24 3.88 -3.01
CA GLY A 6 40.19 4.01 -2.03
C GLY A 6 40.05 2.71 -1.24
N SER A 7 39.95 2.80 0.07
CA SER A 7 39.67 1.63 0.91
C SER A 7 38.38 0.98 0.45
N ALA A 8 38.36 -0.35 0.33
CA ALA A 8 37.14 -1.09 0.02
C ALA A 8 36.04 -0.72 1.06
N PRO A 9 34.78 -0.57 0.66
CA PRO A 9 33.71 -0.26 1.59
C PRO A 9 33.61 -1.39 2.64
N ARG A 10 33.37 -1.01 3.88
CA ARG A 10 33.25 -1.97 5.00
C ARG A 10 31.90 -2.71 5.00
N ALA A 11 30.92 -2.14 4.35
CA ALA A 11 29.58 -2.72 4.20
C ALA A 11 28.95 -2.26 2.90
N ILE A 12 28.10 -3.09 2.35
CA ILE A 12 27.25 -2.78 1.20
C ILE A 12 25.81 -2.97 1.65
N VAL A 13 24.97 -1.95 1.42
CA VAL A 13 23.53 -2.02 1.71
C VAL A 13 22.80 -2.07 0.36
N ASN A 14 22.03 -3.15 0.14
CA ASN A 14 21.21 -3.28 -1.04
C ASN A 14 19.85 -2.61 -0.82
N CYS A 15 19.56 -1.57 -1.59
CA CYS A 15 18.27 -0.84 -1.57
C CYS A 15 17.63 -0.84 -2.97
N THR A 16 17.90 -1.83 -3.80
CA THR A 16 17.45 -1.87 -5.20
C THR A 16 16.02 -2.35 -5.38
N GLY A 17 15.32 -2.75 -4.31
CA GLY A 17 13.92 -3.19 -4.36
C GLY A 17 13.73 -4.30 -5.39
N LEU A 18 12.72 -4.19 -6.26
CA LEU A 18 12.43 -5.16 -7.32
C LEU A 18 13.56 -5.27 -8.37
N GLY A 19 14.43 -4.26 -8.47
CA GLY A 19 15.63 -4.31 -9.32
C GLY A 19 16.62 -5.39 -8.91
N SER A 20 16.56 -5.85 -7.65
CA SER A 20 17.37 -6.98 -7.17
C SER A 20 17.14 -8.24 -7.98
N LYS A 21 15.94 -8.44 -8.53
CA LYS A 21 15.64 -9.61 -9.38
C LYS A 21 16.61 -9.75 -10.53
N ALA A 22 16.81 -8.69 -11.28
CA ALA A 22 17.74 -8.70 -12.41
C ALA A 22 19.20 -8.64 -11.94
N LEU A 23 19.49 -7.85 -10.90
CA LEU A 23 20.86 -7.65 -10.42
C LEU A 23 21.49 -8.91 -9.86
N PHE A 24 20.72 -9.75 -9.18
CA PHE A 24 21.18 -10.98 -8.52
C PHE A 24 20.64 -12.25 -9.19
N ASN A 25 19.95 -12.12 -10.33
CA ASN A 25 19.31 -13.23 -11.03
C ASN A 25 18.42 -14.08 -10.10
N ASP A 26 17.61 -13.39 -9.29
CA ASP A 26 16.73 -14.02 -8.30
C ASP A 26 15.36 -14.33 -8.93
N PRO A 27 15.05 -15.60 -9.26
CA PRO A 27 13.77 -15.98 -9.87
C PRO A 27 12.61 -15.93 -8.86
N GLU A 28 12.88 -15.99 -7.56
CA GLU A 28 11.85 -16.04 -6.52
C GLU A 28 11.27 -14.66 -6.22
N LEU A 29 12.02 -13.58 -6.51
CA LEU A 29 11.57 -12.23 -6.27
C LEU A 29 10.44 -11.85 -7.26
N VAL A 30 9.24 -11.67 -6.75
CA VAL A 30 8.07 -11.22 -7.50
C VAL A 30 7.47 -9.98 -6.87
N PRO A 31 6.88 -9.07 -7.64
CA PRO A 31 6.22 -7.90 -7.09
C PRO A 31 4.94 -8.29 -6.37
N LEU A 32 4.60 -7.51 -5.37
CA LEU A 32 3.29 -7.46 -4.76
C LEU A 32 2.76 -6.05 -4.98
N LYS A 33 1.91 -5.88 -5.99
CA LYS A 33 1.38 -4.57 -6.34
C LYS A 33 0.31 -4.16 -5.34
N GLY A 34 0.52 -3.00 -4.72
CA GLY A 34 -0.46 -2.31 -3.90
C GLY A 34 -0.89 -1.02 -4.59
N GLN A 35 -2.20 -0.87 -4.84
CA GLN A 35 -2.78 0.38 -5.33
C GLN A 35 -3.45 1.10 -4.18
N LEU A 36 -3.30 2.41 -4.13
CA LEU A 36 -3.92 3.28 -3.15
C LEU A 36 -4.83 4.28 -3.86
N THR A 37 -5.92 4.64 -3.19
CA THR A 37 -6.76 5.78 -3.56
C THR A 37 -6.54 6.88 -2.53
N ILE A 38 -6.30 8.11 -2.98
CA ILE A 38 -6.06 9.25 -2.10
C ILE A 38 -7.22 10.22 -2.24
N LEU A 39 -7.91 10.48 -1.13
CA LEU A 39 -8.94 11.51 -1.03
C LEU A 39 -8.29 12.86 -0.68
N VAL A 40 -9.01 13.95 -0.93
CA VAL A 40 -8.60 15.29 -0.47
C VAL A 40 -8.38 15.30 1.05
N PRO A 41 -7.45 16.13 1.56
CA PRO A 41 -7.21 16.24 2.99
C PRO A 41 -8.48 16.69 3.73
N GLN A 42 -8.70 16.08 4.90
CA GLN A 42 -9.79 16.43 5.83
C GLN A 42 -9.18 16.50 7.23
N SER A 43 -9.03 17.70 7.74
CA SER A 43 -8.32 17.95 9.01
C SER A 43 -9.02 17.37 10.25
N GLU A 44 -10.32 17.15 10.15
CA GLU A 44 -11.12 16.53 11.19
C GLU A 44 -10.93 15.02 11.34
N ILE A 45 -10.35 14.37 10.32
CA ILE A 45 -10.07 12.94 10.36
C ILE A 45 -8.70 12.72 11.01
N THR A 46 -8.70 12.38 12.28
CA THR A 46 -7.50 12.21 13.10
C THR A 46 -7.25 10.76 13.53
N TYR A 47 -7.97 9.82 12.94
CA TYR A 47 -7.88 8.40 13.26
C TYR A 47 -7.60 7.57 12.02
N SER A 48 -7.05 6.39 12.22
CA SER A 48 -6.86 5.38 11.16
C SER A 48 -7.80 4.20 11.38
N THR A 49 -8.19 3.56 10.30
CA THR A 49 -8.90 2.29 10.35
C THR A 49 -8.06 1.22 9.67
N SER A 50 -8.18 -0.02 10.17
CA SER A 50 -7.43 -1.16 9.69
C SER A 50 -8.20 -2.43 10.01
N GLY A 51 -8.42 -3.28 9.03
CA GLY A 51 -9.11 -4.55 9.25
C GLY A 51 -9.79 -5.07 7.99
N GLY A 52 -10.40 -6.26 8.13
CA GLY A 52 -11.26 -6.81 7.09
C GLY A 52 -12.67 -6.25 7.19
N ALA A 53 -13.29 -5.95 6.06
CA ALA A 53 -14.72 -5.75 6.01
C ALA A 53 -15.45 -7.05 6.48
N ARG A 54 -16.67 -6.88 6.96
CA ARG A 54 -17.53 -7.99 7.44
C ARG A 54 -17.90 -9.02 6.34
N ALA A 55 -17.55 -8.72 5.09
CA ALA A 55 -17.65 -9.65 3.98
C ALA A 55 -16.61 -10.78 4.15
N PRO A 56 -16.90 -12.01 3.70
CA PRO A 56 -15.91 -13.07 3.72
C PRO A 56 -14.67 -12.57 3.01
N VAL A 57 -13.59 -12.44 3.76
CA VAL A 57 -12.29 -12.03 3.24
C VAL A 57 -11.85 -13.15 2.31
N THR A 58 -12.13 -13.02 1.02
CA THR A 58 -11.42 -13.85 0.06
C THR A 58 -9.95 -13.39 0.07
N PRO A 59 -9.00 -14.26 -0.18
CA PRO A 59 -7.58 -13.87 -0.29
C PRO A 59 -7.36 -12.71 -1.27
N GLU A 60 -8.27 -12.55 -2.22
CA GLU A 60 -8.27 -11.46 -3.21
C GLU A 60 -8.99 -10.18 -2.73
N ALA A 61 -9.90 -10.30 -1.75
CA ALA A 61 -10.68 -9.16 -1.25
C ALA A 61 -9.85 -8.20 -0.38
N GLY A 62 -8.64 -8.58 -0.05
CA GLY A 62 -7.66 -7.70 0.57
C GLY A 62 -8.12 -7.06 1.89
N PHE A 63 -7.16 -6.79 2.68
CA PHE A 63 -7.23 -5.98 3.88
C PHE A 63 -7.51 -4.51 3.51
N ILE A 64 -8.53 -3.89 4.09
CA ILE A 64 -8.79 -2.46 3.90
C ILE A 64 -8.17 -1.65 5.03
N HIS A 65 -7.65 -0.48 4.68
CA HIS A 65 -7.13 0.48 5.65
C HIS A 65 -7.37 1.91 5.18
N MET A 66 -7.55 2.80 6.11
CA MET A 66 -7.60 4.24 5.89
C MET A 66 -6.57 4.89 6.82
N MET A 67 -5.78 5.80 6.26
CA MET A 67 -4.76 6.55 7.01
C MET A 67 -4.81 8.01 6.60
N PRO A 68 -5.10 8.93 7.53
CA PRO A 68 -4.98 10.36 7.26
C PRO A 68 -3.51 10.75 7.18
N ARG A 69 -3.19 11.60 6.21
CA ARG A 69 -1.89 12.20 5.97
C ARG A 69 -2.06 13.70 5.75
N SER A 70 -0.97 14.45 5.81
CA SER A 70 -1.01 15.90 5.54
C SER A 70 -1.39 16.23 4.10
N ASP A 71 -1.15 15.32 3.16
CA ASP A 71 -1.40 15.47 1.73
C ASP A 71 -2.72 14.79 1.25
N GLY A 72 -3.43 14.10 2.13
CA GLY A 72 -4.68 13.44 1.81
C GLY A 72 -5.03 12.28 2.74
N ILE A 73 -6.16 11.64 2.48
CA ILE A 73 -6.57 10.43 3.18
C ILE A 73 -6.30 9.24 2.26
N VAL A 74 -5.40 8.38 2.68
CA VAL A 74 -5.03 7.17 1.94
C VAL A 74 -6.03 6.07 2.22
N LEU A 75 -6.67 5.55 1.17
CA LEU A 75 -7.48 4.34 1.20
C LEU A 75 -6.73 3.21 0.49
N GLY A 76 -6.63 2.06 1.14
CA GLY A 76 -6.02 0.84 0.64
C GLY A 76 -6.89 -0.36 1.06
N GLY A 77 -6.63 -1.50 0.62
CA GLY A 77 -5.63 -2.40 0.40
C GLY A 77 -5.90 -3.28 -0.80
N THR A 78 -5.07 -3.15 -1.79
CA THR A 78 -4.91 -4.13 -2.84
C THR A 78 -3.63 -4.90 -2.61
N SER A 79 -3.60 -6.14 -3.09
CA SER A 79 -2.43 -7.00 -2.98
C SER A 79 -2.46 -7.98 -4.15
N ILE A 80 -1.87 -7.55 -5.28
CA ILE A 80 -1.88 -8.35 -6.51
C ILE A 80 -0.47 -8.89 -6.73
N ARG A 81 -0.34 -10.21 -6.59
CA ARG A 81 0.94 -10.89 -6.76
C ARG A 81 1.30 -10.98 -8.25
N ASP A 82 2.58 -10.76 -8.52
CA ASP A 82 3.19 -10.86 -9.85
C ASP A 82 2.62 -9.89 -10.91
N ASP A 83 2.00 -8.81 -10.48
CA ASP A 83 1.59 -7.70 -11.37
C ASP A 83 2.70 -6.65 -11.43
N TRP A 84 3.42 -6.61 -12.55
CA TRP A 84 4.48 -5.65 -12.85
C TRP A 84 3.98 -4.35 -13.47
N SER A 85 2.68 -4.26 -13.78
CA SER A 85 2.11 -3.06 -14.40
C SER A 85 2.07 -1.89 -13.43
N LEU A 86 2.26 -0.68 -13.94
CA LEU A 86 2.07 0.57 -13.21
C LEU A 86 0.73 1.24 -13.54
N THR A 87 -0.09 0.58 -14.36
CA THR A 87 -1.41 1.10 -14.73
C THR A 87 -2.38 0.99 -13.59
N VAL A 88 -3.28 1.96 -13.50
CA VAL A 88 -4.37 1.96 -12.52
C VAL A 88 -5.36 0.84 -12.87
N ASN A 89 -5.74 0.06 -11.86
CA ASN A 89 -6.84 -0.89 -11.95
C ASN A 89 -8.11 -0.23 -11.43
N GLU A 90 -8.99 0.18 -12.34
CA GLU A 90 -10.22 0.90 -12.00
C GLU A 90 -11.22 0.05 -11.23
N VAL A 91 -11.25 -1.25 -11.46
CA VAL A 91 -12.11 -2.18 -10.72
C VAL A 91 -11.68 -2.23 -9.25
N GLU A 92 -10.39 -2.35 -9.00
CA GLU A 92 -9.84 -2.34 -7.64
C GLU A 92 -10.01 -0.97 -6.97
N ARG A 93 -9.84 0.13 -7.71
CA ARG A 93 -10.10 1.46 -7.19
C ARG A 93 -11.53 1.60 -6.71
N GLN A 94 -12.49 1.20 -7.54
CA GLN A 94 -13.90 1.27 -7.20
C GLN A 94 -14.23 0.37 -6.01
N ARG A 95 -13.73 -0.85 -6.00
CA ARG A 95 -13.91 -1.79 -4.87
C ARG A 95 -13.46 -1.19 -3.54
N ILE A 96 -12.27 -0.58 -3.50
CA ILE A 96 -11.74 0.05 -2.28
C ILE A 96 -12.66 1.17 -1.81
N VAL A 97 -13.11 2.03 -2.71
CA VAL A 97 -14.01 3.15 -2.37
C VAL A 97 -15.33 2.62 -1.82
N ASP A 98 -15.97 1.69 -2.53
CA ASP A 98 -17.28 1.14 -2.13
C ASP A 98 -17.19 0.41 -0.78
N THR A 99 -16.14 -0.35 -0.55
CA THR A 99 -15.93 -1.05 0.73
C THR A 99 -15.75 -0.07 1.90
N HIS A 100 -15.07 1.04 1.68
CA HIS A 100 -14.94 2.06 2.73
C HIS A 100 -16.27 2.79 2.96
N ILE A 101 -17.03 3.08 1.91
CA ILE A 101 -18.38 3.66 2.05
C ILE A 101 -19.28 2.73 2.88
N GLU A 102 -19.27 1.43 2.58
CA GLU A 102 -20.04 0.44 3.32
C GLU A 102 -19.59 0.37 4.79
N LEU A 103 -18.29 0.34 5.06
CA LEU A 103 -17.74 0.35 6.40
C LEU A 103 -18.22 1.58 7.19
N PHE A 104 -18.06 2.77 6.65
CA PHE A 104 -18.42 4.00 7.36
C PHE A 104 -19.93 4.16 7.54
N ASN A 105 -20.74 3.73 6.57
CA ASN A 105 -22.19 3.71 6.69
C ASN A 105 -22.69 2.71 7.75
N SER A 106 -21.92 1.67 8.04
CA SER A 106 -22.24 0.68 9.08
C SER A 106 -21.85 1.13 10.50
N MET A 107 -21.05 2.18 10.63
CA MET A 107 -20.64 2.71 11.93
C MET A 107 -21.85 3.34 12.63
N ARG A 108 -22.05 2.98 13.89
CA ARG A 108 -23.09 3.63 14.71
C ARG A 108 -22.63 5.03 15.09
N PRO A 109 -23.49 6.04 15.02
CA PRO A 109 -23.19 7.33 15.62
C PRO A 109 -22.87 7.14 17.10
N PRO A 110 -21.95 7.94 17.68
CA PRO A 110 -21.65 7.86 19.10
C PRO A 110 -22.95 8.04 19.88
N GLY A 111 -23.23 7.08 20.78
CA GLY A 111 -24.44 7.14 21.60
C GLY A 111 -24.45 8.46 22.37
N ARG A 112 -25.56 9.20 22.30
CA ARG A 112 -25.80 10.32 23.23
C ARG A 112 -26.00 9.67 24.60
N THR A 113 -25.01 9.82 25.46
CA THR A 113 -25.15 9.59 26.89
C THR A 113 -25.96 10.70 27.51
#